data_0c1df015ca6dbb12696b523f1afa4718
#
_entry.id   0c1df015ca6dbb12696b523f1afa4718
#
_cell.length_a   1.000
_cell.length_b   1.000
_cell.length_c   1.000
_cell.angle_alpha   90.00
_cell.angle_beta   90.00
_cell.angle_gamma   90.00
#
_symmetry.space_group_name_H-M   'P 1'
#
loop_
_entity.id
_entity.type
_entity.pdbx_description
1 polymer ?
#
loop_
_entity_poly.entity_id
_entity_poly.type
_entity_poly.pdbx_seq_one_letter_code
_entity_poly.pdbx_strand_id
1 'polypeptide(L)'
;MKKKITALLLVLALAAAMCVTAAAGNSVTVRVEGVDGNVVCAAVDIGDQSTVLEVLEKALTAAGVEYVVKDSAYGGKYVSAIGEDAESRFGGYDGWMYYVDGVSPMYTVDAYVLKGGEEVLLAYADMSALLPILTVSRDSAGIVTVTVTADVTTYDENWNASVSRDPVAGITLTVDGVEYVTDETGSAVLSADASAKAQVTVQAEKKAESGVPQVIRLAPGYTLDLTAQETPAKPVFSDVAEGLWYTPYVLDMAGRGAVTGFPDGTFRPTGAVTRAQVVNVLYQLSGGVPVNCAMLFSDVAEGLWYTEAVRWAASEGIANGADGKFSPNAFVSRQDLAVMLVRYQQKVVGAALPETAEAPAFADNDKIASYAAEAVYLLQKAGIVAGSEGRFNPTATASRGELCKMLSGLVVSE
;
A
#
# COMPACT_ATOMS: atom_id res chain seq x y z
N MET A 1 19.91 52.44 39.99
CA MET A 1 18.80 51.50 40.16
C MET A 1 18.80 50.55 38.96
N LYS A 2 19.36 49.36 39.18
CA LYS A 2 19.41 48.33 38.14
C LYS A 2 18.16 47.45 38.27
N LYS A 3 17.26 47.49 37.28
CA LYS A 3 16.12 46.58 37.20
C LYS A 3 16.63 45.20 36.76
N LYS A 4 16.48 44.23 37.61
CA LYS A 4 16.67 42.80 37.29
C LYS A 4 15.47 42.34 36.48
N ILE A 5 15.67 41.99 35.22
CA ILE A 5 14.69 41.26 34.42
C ILE A 5 14.87 39.80 34.78
N THR A 6 13.88 39.27 35.48
CA THR A 6 13.79 37.84 35.77
C THR A 6 13.22 37.17 34.54
N ALA A 7 14.04 36.45 33.78
CA ALA A 7 13.57 35.61 32.70
C ALA A 7 12.81 34.43 33.33
N LEU A 8 11.52 34.39 33.09
CA LEU A 8 10.66 33.26 33.42
C LEU A 8 10.92 32.18 32.34
N LEU A 9 11.77 31.22 32.69
CA LEU A 9 11.91 29.97 31.93
C LEU A 9 10.60 29.18 32.07
N LEU A 10 9.74 29.30 31.05
CA LEU A 10 8.61 28.40 30.88
C LEU A 10 9.18 27.06 30.40
N VAL A 11 9.41 26.15 31.38
CA VAL A 11 9.65 24.74 31.04
C VAL A 11 8.33 24.19 30.56
N LEU A 12 8.14 24.17 29.22
CA LEU A 12 7.13 23.30 28.61
C LEU A 12 7.55 21.86 28.94
N ALA A 13 6.91 21.28 29.95
CA ALA A 13 6.88 19.84 30.07
C ALA A 13 6.21 19.28 28.82
N LEU A 14 7.01 18.78 27.86
CA LEU A 14 6.53 17.87 26.86
C LEU A 14 6.01 16.64 27.60
N ALA A 15 4.74 16.65 27.96
CA ALA A 15 4.02 15.40 28.18
C ALA A 15 4.09 14.70 26.81
N ALA A 16 4.82 13.58 26.74
CA ALA A 16 4.71 12.66 25.63
C ALA A 16 3.22 12.21 25.59
N ALA A 17 2.42 12.93 24.85
CA ALA A 17 1.03 12.57 24.61
C ALA A 17 1.09 11.31 23.74
N MET A 18 0.86 10.15 24.34
CA MET A 18 0.57 8.93 23.60
C MET A 18 -0.59 9.26 22.68
N CYS A 19 -0.45 8.96 21.40
CA CYS A 19 -1.53 9.16 20.44
C CYS A 19 -2.74 8.34 20.88
N VAL A 20 -3.85 8.98 21.16
CA VAL A 20 -5.10 8.29 21.52
C VAL A 20 -5.70 7.82 20.20
N THR A 21 -5.59 6.53 19.94
CA THR A 21 -6.24 5.91 18.78
C THR A 21 -7.75 5.85 18.99
N ALA A 22 -8.50 6.13 17.92
CA ALA A 22 -9.95 6.01 17.92
C ALA A 22 -10.38 4.55 18.18
N ALA A 23 -11.38 4.36 19.01
CA ALA A 23 -12.06 3.07 19.11
C ALA A 23 -12.88 2.84 17.83
N ALA A 24 -12.98 1.61 17.36
CA ALA A 24 -13.80 1.27 16.21
C ALA A 24 -15.26 1.75 16.43
N GLY A 25 -15.77 2.60 15.53
CA GLY A 25 -17.11 3.15 15.62
C GLY A 25 -17.22 4.56 15.03
N ASN A 26 -17.73 5.51 15.78
CA ASN A 26 -18.03 6.86 15.32
C ASN A 26 -16.91 7.88 15.60
N SER A 27 -15.64 7.46 15.54
CA SER A 27 -14.50 8.37 15.73
C SER A 27 -13.36 8.02 14.80
N VAL A 28 -12.50 8.99 14.53
CA VAL A 28 -11.27 8.85 13.73
C VAL A 28 -10.08 9.34 14.54
N THR A 29 -8.89 8.83 14.24
CA THR A 29 -7.65 9.38 14.79
C THR A 29 -7.18 10.51 13.88
N VAL A 30 -7.02 11.71 14.42
CA VAL A 30 -6.45 12.85 13.68
C VAL A 30 -5.03 13.10 14.17
N ARG A 31 -4.07 13.04 13.27
CA ARG A 31 -2.67 13.30 13.52
C ARG A 31 -2.16 14.42 12.60
N VAL A 32 -1.54 15.43 13.19
CA VAL A 32 -0.96 16.57 12.45
C VAL A 32 0.52 16.65 12.78
N GLU A 33 1.36 16.51 11.75
CA GLU A 33 2.83 16.53 11.84
C GLU A 33 3.37 17.79 11.17
N GLY A 34 3.92 18.71 11.97
CA GLY A 34 4.60 19.90 11.47
C GLY A 34 6.08 19.63 11.15
N VAL A 35 6.78 20.67 10.74
CA VAL A 35 8.22 20.60 10.40
C VAL A 35 9.07 20.10 11.58
N ASP A 36 8.78 20.52 12.79
CA ASP A 36 9.61 20.29 13.96
C ASP A 36 9.00 19.29 14.95
N GLY A 37 7.82 18.76 14.68
CA GLY A 37 7.22 17.77 15.58
C GLY A 37 5.72 17.58 15.36
N ASN A 38 5.16 16.72 16.21
CA ASN A 38 3.72 16.51 16.25
C ASN A 38 3.00 17.75 16.79
N VAL A 39 2.00 18.21 16.07
CA VAL A 39 1.16 19.36 16.44
C VAL A 39 -0.08 18.89 17.20
N VAL A 40 -0.74 17.86 16.69
CA VAL A 40 -1.96 17.26 17.27
C VAL A 40 -1.92 15.75 17.04
N CYS A 41 -2.32 14.98 18.06
CA CYS A 41 -2.72 13.59 17.90
C CYS A 41 -3.92 13.32 18.83
N ALA A 42 -5.11 13.17 18.26
CA ALA A 42 -6.35 13.07 19.02
C ALA A 42 -7.38 12.18 18.33
N ALA A 43 -8.21 11.52 19.13
CA ALA A 43 -9.45 10.93 18.63
C ALA A 43 -10.52 12.02 18.47
N VAL A 44 -11.22 12.03 17.35
CA VAL A 44 -12.27 13.00 17.00
C VAL A 44 -13.54 12.26 16.63
N ASP A 45 -14.63 12.57 17.30
CA ASP A 45 -15.94 12.00 16.99
C ASP A 45 -16.44 12.53 15.64
N ILE A 46 -16.98 11.61 14.83
CA ILE A 46 -17.59 11.92 13.53
C ILE A 46 -19.09 11.66 13.55
N GLY A 47 -19.81 12.38 12.69
CA GLY A 47 -21.21 12.13 12.35
C GLY A 47 -21.33 11.60 10.93
N ASP A 48 -22.55 11.33 10.51
CA ASP A 48 -22.85 11.01 9.12
C ASP A 48 -22.33 12.13 8.20
N GLN A 49 -21.59 11.77 7.18
CA GLN A 49 -21.01 12.71 6.19
C GLN A 49 -19.89 13.64 6.74
N SER A 50 -19.24 13.33 7.87
CA SER A 50 -18.09 14.11 8.33
C SER A 50 -16.93 14.01 7.35
N THR A 51 -16.37 15.16 6.99
CA THR A 51 -15.24 15.26 6.07
C THR A 51 -13.90 15.30 6.80
N VAL A 52 -12.81 15.07 6.05
CA VAL A 52 -11.45 15.25 6.56
C VAL A 52 -11.23 16.66 7.10
N LEU A 53 -11.72 17.69 6.38
CA LEU A 53 -11.60 19.08 6.82
C LEU A 53 -12.26 19.32 8.18
N GLU A 54 -13.50 18.83 8.37
CA GLU A 54 -14.22 19.01 9.62
C GLU A 54 -13.50 18.42 10.83
N VAL A 55 -12.91 17.24 10.70
CA VAL A 55 -12.18 16.60 11.83
C VAL A 55 -10.83 17.29 12.08
N LEU A 56 -10.14 17.76 11.03
CA LEU A 56 -8.93 18.57 11.19
C LEU A 56 -9.23 19.89 11.92
N GLU A 57 -10.28 20.61 11.52
CA GLU A 57 -10.71 21.86 12.17
C GLU A 57 -11.09 21.63 13.64
N LYS A 58 -11.82 20.56 13.93
CA LYS A 58 -12.15 20.17 15.31
C LYS A 58 -10.90 19.92 16.15
N ALA A 59 -9.97 19.12 15.62
CA ALA A 59 -8.75 18.76 16.35
C ALA A 59 -7.84 19.98 16.59
N LEU A 60 -7.60 20.79 15.57
CA LEU A 60 -6.75 21.98 15.64
C LEU A 60 -7.37 23.04 16.57
N THR A 61 -8.69 23.28 16.47
CA THR A 61 -9.41 24.20 17.36
C THR A 61 -9.35 23.75 18.81
N ALA A 62 -9.55 22.45 19.08
CA ALA A 62 -9.46 21.90 20.43
C ALA A 62 -8.04 22.00 21.01
N ALA A 63 -7.01 21.92 20.18
CA ALA A 63 -5.63 22.12 20.56
C ALA A 63 -5.20 23.60 20.68
N GLY A 64 -6.08 24.54 20.30
CA GLY A 64 -5.75 25.96 20.30
C GLY A 64 -4.70 26.37 19.26
N VAL A 65 -4.59 25.64 18.17
CA VAL A 65 -3.61 25.87 17.09
C VAL A 65 -4.27 26.66 15.97
N GLU A 66 -3.60 27.74 15.56
CA GLU A 66 -4.04 28.55 14.42
C GLU A 66 -3.78 27.82 13.10
N TYR A 67 -4.74 27.92 12.16
CA TYR A 67 -4.61 27.31 10.85
C TYR A 67 -5.30 28.16 9.77
N VAL A 68 -4.91 27.94 8.52
CA VAL A 68 -5.47 28.63 7.36
C VAL A 68 -5.89 27.62 6.32
N VAL A 69 -7.16 27.69 5.90
CA VAL A 69 -7.72 26.92 4.79
C VAL A 69 -7.96 27.84 3.62
N LYS A 70 -7.58 27.40 2.43
CA LYS A 70 -7.78 28.14 1.16
C LYS A 70 -8.59 27.32 0.17
N ASP A 71 -9.20 28.01 -0.78
CA ASP A 71 -9.79 27.38 -1.95
C ASP A 71 -8.68 27.00 -2.94
N SER A 72 -8.74 25.77 -3.47
CA SER A 72 -7.82 25.29 -4.49
C SER A 72 -8.20 25.82 -5.87
N ALA A 73 -7.22 26.16 -6.69
CA ALA A 73 -7.43 26.53 -8.08
C ALA A 73 -8.09 25.42 -8.92
N TYR A 74 -8.02 24.19 -8.45
CA TYR A 74 -8.59 22.99 -9.10
C TYR A 74 -9.94 22.57 -8.51
N GLY A 75 -10.52 23.39 -7.63
CA GLY A 75 -11.75 23.12 -6.89
C GLY A 75 -11.48 22.50 -5.52
N GLY A 76 -12.43 22.65 -4.58
CA GLY A 76 -12.33 22.22 -3.19
C GLY A 76 -11.37 23.04 -2.33
N LYS A 77 -11.05 22.51 -1.14
CA LYS A 77 -10.26 23.21 -0.13
C LYS A 77 -8.99 22.44 0.24
N TYR A 78 -7.99 23.18 0.72
CA TYR A 78 -6.76 22.63 1.27
C TYR A 78 -6.26 23.44 2.46
N VAL A 79 -5.47 22.82 3.33
CA VAL A 79 -4.81 23.49 4.44
C VAL A 79 -3.52 24.13 3.93
N SER A 80 -3.40 25.45 4.05
CA SER A 80 -2.25 26.19 3.54
C SER A 80 -1.25 26.59 4.63
N ALA A 81 -1.67 26.63 5.89
CA ALA A 81 -0.79 26.91 7.02
C ALA A 81 -1.35 26.34 8.32
N ILE A 82 -0.48 25.89 9.20
CA ILE A 82 -0.77 25.56 10.60
C ILE A 82 0.37 26.13 11.46
N GLY A 83 0.04 27.01 12.39
CA GLY A 83 1.04 27.75 13.16
C GLY A 83 2.01 28.51 12.25
N GLU A 84 3.31 28.23 12.41
CA GLU A 84 4.38 28.85 11.61
C GLU A 84 4.67 28.11 10.29
N ASP A 85 4.12 26.91 10.11
CA ASP A 85 4.33 26.09 8.91
C ASP A 85 3.35 26.46 7.81
N ALA A 86 3.74 27.38 6.94
CA ALA A 86 2.96 27.78 5.77
C ALA A 86 3.48 27.08 4.50
N GLU A 87 2.60 26.88 3.52
CA GLU A 87 2.96 26.35 2.20
C GLU A 87 4.17 27.11 1.61
N SER A 88 5.08 26.38 0.95
CA SER A 88 6.32 26.90 0.36
C SER A 88 7.27 27.58 1.37
N ARG A 89 7.23 27.19 2.66
CA ARG A 89 8.11 27.72 3.71
C ARG A 89 9.61 27.59 3.34
N PHE A 90 9.97 26.53 2.63
CA PHE A 90 11.33 26.26 2.17
C PHE A 90 11.58 26.61 0.71
N GLY A 91 10.62 27.26 0.05
CA GLY A 91 10.77 27.83 -1.31
C GLY A 91 10.60 26.84 -2.45
N GLY A 92 9.92 25.72 -2.20
CA GLY A 92 9.64 24.69 -3.19
C GLY A 92 8.15 24.34 -3.28
N TYR A 93 7.86 23.08 -3.58
CA TYR A 93 6.53 22.48 -3.54
C TYR A 93 6.27 21.80 -2.18
N ASP A 94 6.83 22.38 -1.12
CA ASP A 94 6.59 21.94 0.24
C ASP A 94 5.28 22.49 0.78
N GLY A 95 4.59 21.70 1.57
CA GLY A 95 3.30 22.10 2.12
C GLY A 95 2.61 21.01 2.91
N TRP A 96 1.32 21.22 3.16
CA TRP A 96 0.49 20.30 3.92
C TRP A 96 -0.15 19.27 3.01
N MET A 97 0.21 18.01 3.23
CA MET A 97 -0.35 16.85 2.52
C MET A 97 -1.16 16.01 3.48
N TYR A 98 -2.26 15.41 3.01
CA TYR A 98 -3.07 14.55 3.86
C TYR A 98 -3.16 13.12 3.34
N TYR A 99 -3.35 12.23 4.29
CA TYR A 99 -3.48 10.80 4.08
C TYR A 99 -4.63 10.27 4.93
N VAL A 100 -5.31 9.26 4.43
CA VAL A 100 -6.31 8.48 5.18
C VAL A 100 -5.83 7.03 5.16
N ASP A 101 -5.61 6.44 6.33
CA ASP A 101 -5.02 5.11 6.49
C ASP A 101 -3.73 4.90 5.68
N GLY A 102 -2.87 5.93 5.66
CA GLY A 102 -1.59 5.91 4.95
C GLY A 102 -1.67 6.13 3.43
N VAL A 103 -2.84 6.33 2.86
CA VAL A 103 -3.04 6.60 1.44
C VAL A 103 -3.41 8.06 1.21
N SER A 104 -2.74 8.75 0.28
CA SER A 104 -3.13 10.09 -0.15
C SER A 104 -4.33 10.01 -1.09
N PRO A 105 -5.51 10.49 -0.69
CA PRO A 105 -6.71 10.42 -1.53
C PRO A 105 -6.65 11.43 -2.69
N MET A 106 -7.32 11.10 -3.80
CA MET A 106 -7.50 12.04 -4.92
C MET A 106 -8.60 13.08 -4.70
N TYR A 107 -9.15 13.16 -3.51
CA TYR A 107 -10.19 14.12 -3.12
C TYR A 107 -9.57 15.25 -2.30
N THR A 108 -10.20 16.42 -2.31
CA THR A 108 -9.82 17.52 -1.41
C THR A 108 -10.31 17.24 0.01
N VAL A 109 -9.70 17.89 1.00
CA VAL A 109 -10.01 17.66 2.42
C VAL A 109 -11.48 17.89 2.79
N ASP A 110 -12.18 18.75 2.05
CA ASP A 110 -13.60 19.05 2.22
C ASP A 110 -14.53 18.10 1.44
N ALA A 111 -13.99 17.28 0.55
CA ALA A 111 -14.76 16.34 -0.26
C ALA A 111 -14.64 14.88 0.20
N TYR A 112 -13.58 14.51 0.95
CA TYR A 112 -13.43 13.16 1.44
C TYR A 112 -14.29 12.92 2.68
N VAL A 113 -15.23 11.98 2.58
CA VAL A 113 -16.15 11.61 3.67
C VAL A 113 -15.59 10.40 4.44
N LEU A 114 -15.48 10.55 5.75
CA LEU A 114 -14.95 9.55 6.67
C LEU A 114 -16.01 8.50 7.06
N LYS A 115 -15.55 7.29 7.36
CA LYS A 115 -16.42 6.13 7.69
C LYS A 115 -16.37 5.74 9.16
N GLY A 116 -15.33 6.16 9.89
CA GLY A 116 -15.04 5.81 11.28
C GLY A 116 -13.98 4.72 11.41
N GLY A 117 -13.11 4.92 12.39
CA GLY A 117 -11.96 4.05 12.64
C GLY A 117 -10.70 4.40 11.86
N GLU A 118 -10.78 5.31 10.88
CA GLU A 118 -9.64 5.72 10.04
C GLU A 118 -8.63 6.58 10.81
N GLU A 119 -7.37 6.56 10.37
CA GLU A 119 -6.39 7.59 10.72
C GLU A 119 -6.38 8.68 9.64
N VAL A 120 -6.63 9.93 10.04
CA VAL A 120 -6.42 11.12 9.22
C VAL A 120 -5.07 11.72 9.60
N LEU A 121 -4.10 11.61 8.73
CA LEU A 121 -2.78 12.23 8.88
C LEU A 121 -2.69 13.46 7.98
N LEU A 122 -2.37 14.61 8.56
CA LEU A 122 -1.96 15.81 7.84
C LEU A 122 -0.50 16.11 8.19
N ALA A 123 0.39 16.14 7.20
CA ALA A 123 1.80 16.32 7.43
C ALA A 123 2.38 17.45 6.55
N TYR A 124 3.24 18.27 7.16
CA TYR A 124 4.04 19.23 6.42
C TYR A 124 5.31 18.55 5.88
N ALA A 125 5.45 18.51 4.58
CA ALA A 125 6.61 17.87 3.96
C ALA A 125 6.82 18.31 2.50
N ASP A 126 7.89 17.82 1.88
CA ASP A 126 8.06 17.85 0.44
C ASP A 126 7.01 16.99 -0.25
N MET A 127 6.59 17.34 -1.47
CA MET A 127 5.60 16.55 -2.24
C MET A 127 6.05 15.11 -2.51
N SER A 128 7.36 14.84 -2.46
CA SER A 128 7.95 13.51 -2.61
C SER A 128 8.22 12.82 -1.28
N ALA A 129 7.73 13.36 -0.16
CA ALA A 129 7.99 12.79 1.16
C ALA A 129 7.36 11.41 1.31
N LEU A 130 8.09 10.55 1.98
CA LEU A 130 7.78 9.13 2.10
C LEU A 130 7.14 8.82 3.45
N LEU A 131 6.18 7.91 3.46
CA LEU A 131 5.65 7.28 4.67
C LEU A 131 6.53 6.06 5.00
N PRO A 132 7.27 6.08 6.12
CA PRO A 132 8.19 5.01 6.46
C PRO A 132 7.45 3.75 6.95
N ILE A 133 7.84 2.61 6.43
CA ILE A 133 7.40 1.29 6.85
C ILE A 133 8.59 0.60 7.48
N LEU A 134 8.49 0.26 8.77
CA LEU A 134 9.57 -0.36 9.53
C LEU A 134 9.36 -1.87 9.62
N THR A 135 10.41 -2.62 9.33
CA THR A 135 10.47 -4.07 9.53
C THR A 135 11.64 -4.44 10.42
N VAL A 136 11.53 -5.57 11.11
CA VAL A 136 12.52 -6.05 12.08
C VAL A 136 13.02 -7.41 11.65
N SER A 137 14.33 -7.59 11.62
CA SER A 137 14.95 -8.92 11.50
C SER A 137 15.93 -9.14 12.65
N ARG A 138 16.15 -10.41 13.03
CA ARG A 138 17.06 -10.79 14.10
C ARG A 138 18.00 -11.88 13.60
N ASP A 139 19.29 -11.69 13.78
CA ASP A 139 20.28 -12.69 13.42
C ASP A 139 20.42 -13.81 14.47
N SER A 140 21.25 -14.81 14.17
CA SER A 140 21.52 -15.96 15.07
C SER A 140 22.24 -15.58 16.37
N ALA A 141 22.87 -14.39 16.43
CA ALA A 141 23.47 -13.83 17.62
C ALA A 141 22.49 -13.01 18.47
N GLY A 142 21.26 -12.84 17.99
CA GLY A 142 20.21 -12.06 18.65
C GLY A 142 20.28 -10.56 18.37
N ILE A 143 21.12 -10.11 17.44
CA ILE A 143 21.20 -8.71 17.04
C ILE A 143 20.05 -8.36 16.09
N VAL A 144 19.40 -7.25 16.38
CA VAL A 144 18.25 -6.76 15.62
C VAL A 144 18.70 -5.75 14.56
N THR A 145 18.20 -5.94 13.37
CA THR A 145 18.26 -4.95 12.27
C THR A 145 16.85 -4.41 12.02
N VAL A 146 16.72 -3.10 12.02
CA VAL A 146 15.50 -2.40 11.59
C VAL A 146 15.70 -1.94 10.17
N THR A 147 14.82 -2.36 9.26
CA THR A 147 14.84 -1.92 7.86
C THR A 147 13.68 -0.98 7.61
N VAL A 148 13.94 0.15 6.98
CA VAL A 148 12.96 1.15 6.60
C VAL A 148 12.77 1.09 5.09
N THR A 149 11.54 0.86 4.69
CA THR A 149 11.09 0.94 3.30
C THR A 149 9.98 1.97 3.18
N ALA A 150 9.66 2.37 1.96
CA ALA A 150 8.49 3.18 1.66
C ALA A 150 7.94 2.82 0.28
N ASP A 151 6.66 3.05 0.09
CA ASP A 151 6.04 2.94 -1.22
C ASP A 151 6.37 4.20 -2.04
N VAL A 152 7.08 4.02 -3.13
CA VAL A 152 7.52 5.08 -4.05
C VAL A 152 6.70 4.99 -5.33
N THR A 153 5.99 6.07 -5.65
CA THR A 153 5.28 6.19 -6.92
C THR A 153 6.17 6.87 -7.95
N THR A 154 6.44 6.20 -9.05
CA THR A 154 7.16 6.75 -10.19
C THR A 154 6.24 6.87 -11.39
N TYR A 155 6.52 7.83 -12.29
CA TYR A 155 5.74 8.03 -13.49
C TYR A 155 6.64 7.86 -14.70
N ASP A 156 6.18 7.12 -15.71
CA ASP A 156 6.85 7.02 -17.00
C ASP A 156 6.62 8.28 -17.85
N GLU A 157 7.19 8.31 -19.05
CA GLU A 157 7.05 9.43 -20.03
C GLU A 157 5.58 9.66 -20.49
N ASN A 158 4.70 8.68 -20.26
CA ASN A 158 3.27 8.74 -20.58
C ASN A 158 2.40 9.00 -19.34
N TRP A 159 3.01 9.36 -18.20
CA TRP A 159 2.36 9.58 -16.91
C TRP A 159 1.66 8.34 -16.33
N ASN A 160 2.09 7.13 -16.71
CA ASN A 160 1.64 5.93 -16.03
C ASN A 160 2.38 5.79 -14.71
N ALA A 161 1.61 5.64 -13.63
CA ALA A 161 2.18 5.46 -12.30
C ALA A 161 2.57 3.98 -12.08
N SER A 162 3.72 3.77 -11.47
CA SER A 162 4.14 2.50 -10.88
C SER A 162 4.52 2.72 -9.42
N VAL A 163 4.14 1.77 -8.56
CA VAL A 163 4.50 1.81 -7.14
C VAL A 163 5.46 0.66 -6.85
N SER A 164 6.63 1.00 -6.32
CA SER A 164 7.60 0.04 -5.79
C SER A 164 7.77 0.28 -4.28
N ARG A 165 8.10 -0.80 -3.55
CA ARG A 165 8.48 -0.67 -2.14
C ARG A 165 10.00 -0.66 -2.07
N ASP A 166 10.55 0.53 -1.91
CA ASP A 166 11.97 0.76 -1.98
C ASP A 166 12.60 0.97 -0.60
N PRO A 167 13.86 0.56 -0.38
CA PRO A 167 14.60 0.87 0.83
C PRO A 167 14.85 2.38 0.92
N VAL A 168 14.78 2.93 2.13
CA VAL A 168 15.01 4.36 2.36
C VAL A 168 16.29 4.58 3.16
N ALA A 169 17.35 4.96 2.48
CA ALA A 169 18.66 5.26 3.07
C ALA A 169 18.69 6.64 3.76
N GLY A 170 19.59 6.78 4.73
CA GLY A 170 19.87 8.05 5.40
C GLY A 170 18.74 8.55 6.30
N ILE A 171 17.86 7.66 6.75
CA ILE A 171 16.88 7.98 7.80
C ILE A 171 17.56 7.92 9.15
N THR A 172 17.40 8.94 9.98
CA THR A 172 17.73 8.88 11.39
C THR A 172 16.59 8.21 12.15
N LEU A 173 16.85 7.04 12.68
CA LEU A 173 15.98 6.33 13.60
C LEU A 173 16.39 6.66 15.03
N THR A 174 15.52 7.29 15.80
CA THR A 174 15.73 7.46 17.25
C THR A 174 15.02 6.32 17.97
N VAL A 175 15.79 5.36 18.47
CA VAL A 175 15.30 4.17 19.18
C VAL A 175 15.59 4.33 20.67
N ASP A 176 14.55 4.48 21.49
CA ASP A 176 14.65 4.78 22.93
C ASP A 176 15.67 5.90 23.26
N GLY A 177 15.71 6.95 22.41
CA GLY A 177 16.60 8.09 22.56
C GLY A 177 18.03 7.89 22.02
N VAL A 178 18.33 6.75 21.40
CA VAL A 178 19.62 6.49 20.71
C VAL A 178 19.40 6.60 19.21
N GLU A 179 20.28 7.34 18.53
CA GLU A 179 20.19 7.55 17.08
C GLU A 179 20.94 6.46 16.30
N TYR A 180 20.29 5.98 15.23
CA TYR A 180 20.82 5.07 14.24
C TYR A 180 20.49 5.63 12.86
N VAL A 181 21.38 5.48 11.88
CA VAL A 181 21.15 5.94 10.51
C VAL A 181 21.06 4.73 9.59
N THR A 182 20.02 4.70 8.74
CA THR A 182 19.87 3.62 7.77
C THR A 182 20.91 3.74 6.65
N ASP A 183 21.47 2.60 6.26
CA ASP A 183 22.42 2.45 5.14
C ASP A 183 21.70 2.48 3.78
N GLU A 184 22.44 2.20 2.70
CA GLU A 184 21.90 2.16 1.32
C GLU A 184 20.81 1.10 1.11
N THR A 185 20.74 0.10 1.97
CA THR A 185 19.68 -0.93 1.97
C THR A 185 18.49 -0.55 2.84
N GLY A 186 18.46 0.67 3.36
CA GLY A 186 17.43 1.13 4.31
C GLY A 186 17.56 0.52 5.70
N SER A 187 18.69 -0.12 6.03
CA SER A 187 18.86 -0.91 7.24
C SER A 187 19.70 -0.22 8.29
N ALA A 188 19.32 -0.38 9.56
CA ALA A 188 20.06 0.07 10.73
C ALA A 188 20.19 -1.07 11.75
N VAL A 189 21.42 -1.41 12.12
CA VAL A 189 21.71 -2.46 13.10
C VAL A 189 21.66 -1.85 14.49
N LEU A 190 20.79 -2.37 15.36
CA LEU A 190 20.66 -1.90 16.72
C LEU A 190 21.79 -2.40 17.61
N SER A 191 22.14 -1.64 18.66
CA SER A 191 23.07 -2.10 19.68
C SER A 191 22.58 -3.37 20.38
N ALA A 192 23.49 -4.12 20.99
CA ALA A 192 23.14 -5.33 21.75
C ALA A 192 22.12 -5.05 22.85
N ASP A 193 22.26 -3.92 23.56
CA ASP A 193 21.36 -3.51 24.65
C ASP A 193 19.94 -3.21 24.10
N ALA A 194 19.83 -2.51 22.97
CA ALA A 194 18.55 -2.27 22.31
C ALA A 194 17.96 -3.59 21.78
N SER A 195 18.78 -4.43 21.16
CA SER A 195 18.38 -5.74 20.63
C SER A 195 17.90 -6.73 21.69
N ALA A 196 18.33 -6.54 22.96
CA ALA A 196 17.88 -7.38 24.07
C ALA A 196 16.47 -7.04 24.58
N LYS A 197 15.90 -5.92 24.16
CA LYS A 197 14.56 -5.49 24.57
C LYS A 197 13.49 -6.22 23.75
N ALA A 198 12.30 -6.38 24.33
CA ALA A 198 11.15 -6.92 23.63
C ALA A 198 10.45 -5.84 22.76
N GLN A 199 10.48 -4.60 23.24
CA GLN A 199 9.84 -3.47 22.59
C GLN A 199 10.65 -2.21 22.82
N VAL A 200 10.67 -1.32 21.82
CA VAL A 200 11.34 -0.01 21.88
C VAL A 200 10.43 1.07 21.32
N THR A 201 10.61 2.30 21.77
CA THR A 201 10.00 3.46 21.11
C THR A 201 10.87 3.89 19.93
N VAL A 202 10.25 4.21 18.79
CA VAL A 202 10.98 4.59 17.58
C VAL A 202 10.40 5.86 16.99
N GLN A 203 11.28 6.75 16.54
CA GLN A 203 10.98 7.84 15.63
C GLN A 203 11.85 7.71 14.38
N ALA A 204 11.31 8.12 13.24
CA ALA A 204 12.00 8.15 11.97
C ALA A 204 12.00 9.59 11.42
N GLU A 205 13.16 10.11 11.06
CA GLU A 205 13.29 11.46 10.52
C GLU A 205 14.32 11.52 9.38
N LYS A 206 13.96 12.27 8.33
CA LYS A 206 14.88 12.68 7.28
C LYS A 206 14.46 14.03 6.76
N LYS A 207 15.37 14.99 6.72
CA LYS A 207 15.16 16.32 6.16
C LYS A 207 16.15 16.57 5.03
N ALA A 208 15.74 17.36 4.03
CA ALA A 208 16.64 17.91 3.03
C ALA A 208 17.60 18.95 3.67
N GLU A 209 18.62 19.37 2.93
CA GLU A 209 19.52 20.46 3.38
C GLU A 209 18.76 21.77 3.67
N SER A 210 17.66 22.02 2.96
CA SER A 210 16.75 23.15 3.20
C SER A 210 16.03 23.09 4.55
N GLY A 211 15.94 21.91 5.17
CA GLY A 211 15.19 21.63 6.38
C GLY A 211 13.79 21.06 6.14
N VAL A 212 13.34 20.94 4.88
CA VAL A 212 12.03 20.35 4.57
C VAL A 212 12.02 18.85 4.88
N PRO A 213 11.00 18.32 5.58
CA PRO A 213 10.87 16.90 5.82
C PRO A 213 10.72 16.11 4.51
N GLN A 214 11.54 15.07 4.36
CA GLN A 214 11.50 14.10 3.26
C GLN A 214 10.87 12.76 3.67
N VAL A 215 10.73 12.56 4.97
CA VAL A 215 10.05 11.40 5.57
C VAL A 215 9.05 11.92 6.59
N ILE A 216 7.85 11.41 6.54
CA ILE A 216 6.80 11.74 7.49
C ILE A 216 7.07 10.97 8.78
N ARG A 217 7.06 11.68 9.91
CA ARG A 217 7.34 11.06 11.22
C ARG A 217 6.34 9.96 11.55
N LEU A 218 6.80 8.99 12.32
CA LEU A 218 5.92 8.01 12.98
C LEU A 218 5.02 8.70 14.02
N ALA A 219 3.92 8.06 14.38
CA ALA A 219 3.05 8.56 15.42
C ALA A 219 3.81 8.76 16.75
N PRO A 220 3.48 9.78 17.56
CA PRO A 220 4.07 9.95 18.88
C PRO A 220 3.92 8.70 19.74
N GLY A 221 5.02 8.22 20.32
CA GLY A 221 5.04 6.99 21.12
C GLY A 221 4.91 5.70 20.29
N TYR A 222 5.16 5.76 18.97
CA TYR A 222 5.20 4.56 18.13
C TYR A 222 6.17 3.54 18.73
N THR A 223 5.69 2.33 18.93
CA THR A 223 6.50 1.25 19.51
C THR A 223 6.73 0.17 18.46
N LEU A 224 7.96 -0.32 18.41
CA LEU A 224 8.39 -1.41 17.56
C LEU A 224 8.61 -2.66 18.40
N ASP A 225 7.92 -3.74 18.09
CA ASP A 225 8.13 -5.04 18.73
C ASP A 225 9.37 -5.68 18.13
N LEU A 226 10.41 -5.81 18.95
CA LEU A 226 11.67 -6.43 18.55
C LEU A 226 11.69 -7.95 18.75
N THR A 227 10.69 -8.51 19.41
CA THR A 227 10.53 -9.97 19.51
C THR A 227 9.89 -10.56 18.26
N ALA A 228 9.19 -9.72 17.51
CA ALA A 228 8.71 -10.10 16.22
C ALA A 228 9.88 -10.46 15.33
N GLN A 229 10.08 -11.73 15.06
CA GLN A 229 10.75 -12.11 13.84
C GLN A 229 9.76 -11.78 12.73
N GLU A 230 9.93 -10.63 12.09
CA GLU A 230 9.33 -10.49 10.78
C GLU A 230 10.16 -11.31 9.78
N THR A 231 9.77 -12.53 9.66
CA THR A 231 9.03 -12.92 8.42
C THR A 231 7.86 -11.95 8.25
N PRO A 232 7.69 -11.22 7.10
CA PRO A 232 6.45 -10.48 6.82
C PRO A 232 5.33 -11.38 7.26
N ALA A 233 4.44 -10.89 8.15
CA ALA A 233 3.50 -11.74 8.86
C ALA A 233 2.87 -12.67 7.83
N LYS A 234 3.35 -13.93 7.83
CA LYS A 234 2.97 -14.89 6.80
C LYS A 234 1.46 -14.94 6.90
N PRO A 235 0.70 -14.50 5.89
CA PRO A 235 -0.73 -14.40 6.02
C PRO A 235 -1.23 -15.75 6.50
N VAL A 236 -1.75 -15.81 7.71
CA VAL A 236 -2.18 -17.08 8.30
C VAL A 236 -3.62 -17.27 7.89
N PHE A 237 -3.82 -18.13 6.93
CA PHE A 237 -5.16 -18.57 6.55
C PHE A 237 -5.42 -19.94 7.15
N SER A 238 -6.55 -20.11 7.82
CA SER A 238 -6.89 -21.33 8.55
C SER A 238 -7.01 -22.58 7.66
N ASP A 239 -7.20 -22.39 6.35
CA ASP A 239 -7.35 -23.41 5.32
C ASP A 239 -6.12 -23.56 4.38
N VAL A 240 -5.02 -22.88 4.68
CA VAL A 240 -3.75 -22.97 3.94
C VAL A 240 -2.72 -23.68 4.81
N ALA A 241 -2.79 -25.00 4.85
CA ALA A 241 -1.87 -25.83 5.62
C ALA A 241 -0.47 -25.88 4.96
N GLU A 242 0.56 -26.10 5.77
CA GLU A 242 1.93 -26.31 5.27
C GLU A 242 2.03 -27.58 4.40
N GLY A 243 2.94 -27.57 3.43
CA GLY A 243 3.22 -28.71 2.57
C GLY A 243 2.25 -28.94 1.42
N LEU A 244 1.20 -28.13 1.28
CA LEU A 244 0.32 -28.21 0.11
C LEU A 244 0.93 -27.44 -1.07
N TRP A 245 0.66 -27.91 -2.29
CA TRP A 245 1.28 -27.37 -3.50
C TRP A 245 1.04 -25.87 -3.72
N TYR A 246 -0.10 -25.34 -3.26
CA TYR A 246 -0.47 -23.94 -3.42
C TYR A 246 0.05 -23.04 -2.30
N THR A 247 0.42 -23.60 -1.16
CA THR A 247 0.79 -22.84 0.06
C THR A 247 1.86 -21.77 -0.20
N PRO A 248 3.03 -22.09 -0.81
CA PRO A 248 4.06 -21.08 -1.01
C PRO A 248 3.58 -19.91 -1.89
N TYR A 249 2.78 -20.21 -2.90
CA TYR A 249 2.28 -19.19 -3.85
C TYR A 249 1.19 -18.31 -3.25
N VAL A 250 0.29 -18.90 -2.46
CA VAL A 250 -0.74 -18.14 -1.73
C VAL A 250 -0.09 -17.16 -0.75
N LEU A 251 0.90 -17.65 0.00
CA LEU A 251 1.58 -16.83 1.00
C LEU A 251 2.45 -15.73 0.36
N ASP A 252 3.10 -16.00 -0.77
CA ASP A 252 3.86 -15.00 -1.53
C ASP A 252 2.92 -13.90 -2.05
N MET A 253 1.85 -14.27 -2.76
CA MET A 253 0.92 -13.30 -3.32
C MET A 253 0.16 -12.49 -2.24
N ALA A 254 -0.13 -13.10 -1.11
CA ALA A 254 -0.74 -12.41 0.02
C ALA A 254 0.27 -11.49 0.73
N GLY A 255 1.54 -11.91 0.86
CA GLY A 255 2.62 -11.07 1.38
C GLY A 255 2.91 -9.84 0.52
N ARG A 256 2.68 -9.92 -0.79
CA ARG A 256 2.75 -8.78 -1.74
C ARG A 256 1.47 -7.92 -1.73
N GLY A 257 0.46 -8.25 -0.93
CA GLY A 257 -0.83 -7.56 -0.95
C GLY A 257 -1.68 -7.80 -2.21
N ALA A 258 -1.23 -8.67 -3.12
CA ALA A 258 -1.93 -8.95 -4.38
C ALA A 258 -3.24 -9.70 -4.18
N VAL A 259 -3.31 -10.54 -3.16
CA VAL A 259 -4.52 -11.30 -2.80
C VAL A 259 -4.81 -11.19 -1.31
N THR A 260 -6.09 -11.21 -0.96
CA THR A 260 -6.56 -11.20 0.43
C THR A 260 -7.38 -12.44 0.73
N GLY A 261 -7.46 -12.83 2.01
CA GLY A 261 -8.38 -13.83 2.51
C GLY A 261 -9.81 -13.32 2.66
N PHE A 262 -10.64 -14.16 3.25
CA PHE A 262 -12.02 -13.81 3.61
C PHE A 262 -12.09 -13.39 5.09
N PRO A 263 -13.15 -12.67 5.48
CA PRO A 263 -13.32 -12.21 6.86
C PRO A 263 -13.36 -13.33 7.92
N ASP A 264 -13.63 -14.59 7.49
CA ASP A 264 -13.61 -15.78 8.34
C ASP A 264 -12.19 -16.36 8.57
N GLY A 265 -11.16 -15.67 8.09
CA GLY A 265 -9.77 -16.11 8.20
C GLY A 265 -9.37 -17.20 7.21
N THR A 266 -10.19 -17.52 6.22
CA THR A 266 -9.88 -18.50 5.17
C THR A 266 -9.36 -17.82 3.90
N PHE A 267 -8.60 -18.55 3.07
CA PHE A 267 -8.20 -18.13 1.72
C PHE A 267 -9.04 -18.81 0.63
N ARG A 268 -9.51 -20.01 0.89
CA ARG A 268 -10.24 -20.88 -0.04
C ARG A 268 -9.44 -21.20 -1.31
N PRO A 269 -8.25 -21.81 -1.20
CA PRO A 269 -7.32 -22.00 -2.31
C PRO A 269 -7.87 -22.87 -3.43
N THR A 270 -8.78 -23.82 -3.12
CA THR A 270 -9.48 -24.66 -4.11
C THR A 270 -10.75 -24.03 -4.64
N GLY A 271 -11.18 -22.89 -4.09
CA GLY A 271 -12.35 -22.16 -4.56
C GLY A 271 -12.14 -21.58 -5.96
N ALA A 272 -13.20 -21.59 -6.75
CA ALA A 272 -13.19 -20.99 -8.08
C ALA A 272 -12.98 -19.47 -8.03
N VAL A 273 -12.20 -18.93 -8.98
CA VAL A 273 -11.96 -17.49 -9.09
C VAL A 273 -12.87 -16.85 -10.12
N THR A 274 -13.44 -15.68 -9.80
CA THR A 274 -14.27 -14.92 -10.73
C THR A 274 -13.44 -13.97 -11.60
N ARG A 275 -14.04 -13.53 -12.72
CA ARG A 275 -13.42 -12.55 -13.63
C ARG A 275 -13.08 -11.23 -12.91
N ALA A 276 -13.99 -10.73 -12.07
CA ALA A 276 -13.75 -9.55 -11.26
C ALA A 276 -12.56 -9.72 -10.28
N GLN A 277 -12.45 -10.90 -9.66
CA GLN A 277 -11.32 -11.18 -8.77
C GLN A 277 -9.99 -11.20 -9.52
N VAL A 278 -9.93 -11.82 -10.71
CA VAL A 278 -8.68 -11.82 -11.49
C VAL A 278 -8.24 -10.42 -11.88
N VAL A 279 -9.14 -9.61 -12.47
CA VAL A 279 -8.75 -8.26 -12.88
C VAL A 279 -8.42 -7.37 -11.69
N ASN A 280 -9.08 -7.56 -10.55
CA ASN A 280 -8.74 -6.81 -9.34
C ASN A 280 -7.34 -7.14 -8.81
N VAL A 281 -6.95 -8.41 -8.83
CA VAL A 281 -5.58 -8.81 -8.46
C VAL A 281 -4.55 -8.21 -9.41
N LEU A 282 -4.79 -8.26 -10.71
CA LEU A 282 -3.89 -7.68 -11.71
C LEU A 282 -3.81 -6.15 -11.60
N TYR A 283 -4.93 -5.51 -11.31
CA TYR A 283 -5.01 -4.07 -11.05
C TYR A 283 -4.19 -3.68 -9.82
N GLN A 284 -4.32 -4.39 -8.71
CA GLN A 284 -3.52 -4.16 -7.51
C GLN A 284 -2.02 -4.36 -7.77
N LEU A 285 -1.65 -5.41 -8.51
CA LEU A 285 -0.26 -5.65 -8.91
C LEU A 285 0.32 -4.58 -9.83
N SER A 286 -0.54 -3.85 -10.57
CA SER A 286 -0.14 -2.71 -11.40
C SER A 286 -0.11 -1.37 -10.65
N GLY A 287 -0.26 -1.39 -9.33
CA GLY A 287 -0.29 -0.19 -8.49
C GLY A 287 -1.68 0.39 -8.24
N GLY A 288 -2.75 -0.20 -8.77
CA GLY A 288 -4.14 0.19 -8.45
C GLY A 288 -4.55 1.59 -8.93
N VAL A 289 -3.91 2.13 -9.96
CA VAL A 289 -4.16 3.50 -10.44
C VAL A 289 -5.44 3.56 -11.28
N PRO A 290 -6.45 4.36 -10.89
CA PRO A 290 -7.67 4.53 -11.65
C PRO A 290 -7.43 5.13 -13.05
N VAL A 291 -8.14 4.61 -14.04
CA VAL A 291 -8.08 5.12 -15.41
C VAL A 291 -9.30 6.02 -15.71
N ASN A 292 -9.05 7.17 -16.34
CA ASN A 292 -10.11 8.11 -16.70
C ASN A 292 -10.75 7.75 -18.05
N CYS A 293 -11.51 6.67 -18.10
CA CYS A 293 -12.28 6.29 -19.27
C CYS A 293 -13.69 5.82 -18.87
N ALA A 294 -14.63 5.90 -19.81
CA ALA A 294 -16.00 5.47 -19.57
C ALA A 294 -16.07 3.95 -19.37
N MET A 295 -16.97 3.48 -18.49
CA MET A 295 -17.28 2.07 -18.36
C MET A 295 -17.91 1.55 -19.65
N LEU A 296 -17.32 0.50 -20.20
CA LEU A 296 -17.77 -0.10 -21.46
C LEU A 296 -18.86 -1.17 -21.29
N PHE A 297 -19.09 -1.62 -20.05
CA PHE A 297 -19.91 -2.79 -19.76
C PHE A 297 -21.17 -2.43 -18.98
N SER A 298 -22.31 -2.82 -19.52
CA SER A 298 -23.64 -2.51 -18.95
C SER A 298 -23.96 -3.26 -17.65
N ASP A 299 -23.20 -4.31 -17.32
CA ASP A 299 -23.36 -5.14 -16.12
C ASP A 299 -22.33 -4.82 -15.03
N VAL A 300 -21.60 -3.72 -15.16
CA VAL A 300 -20.67 -3.21 -14.16
C VAL A 300 -21.16 -1.85 -13.68
N ALA A 301 -21.77 -1.82 -12.50
CA ALA A 301 -22.22 -0.57 -11.89
C ALA A 301 -21.04 0.22 -11.30
N GLU A 302 -21.19 1.54 -11.16
CA GLU A 302 -20.23 2.39 -10.49
C GLU A 302 -20.20 2.10 -8.99
N GLY A 303 -19.02 2.33 -8.35
CA GLY A 303 -18.85 2.23 -6.91
C GLY A 303 -18.74 0.80 -6.36
N LEU A 304 -18.66 -0.23 -7.18
CA LEU A 304 -18.39 -1.59 -6.73
C LEU A 304 -16.87 -1.79 -6.56
N TRP A 305 -16.47 -2.69 -5.67
CA TRP A 305 -15.07 -2.97 -5.35
C TRP A 305 -14.19 -3.38 -6.55
N TYR A 306 -14.80 -3.81 -7.65
CA TYR A 306 -14.11 -4.19 -8.87
C TYR A 306 -14.30 -3.20 -10.03
N THR A 307 -15.06 -2.13 -9.85
CA THR A 307 -15.42 -1.21 -10.97
C THR A 307 -14.16 -0.63 -11.62
N GLU A 308 -13.24 -0.08 -10.84
CA GLU A 308 -12.01 0.49 -11.36
C GLU A 308 -11.09 -0.55 -12.00
N ALA A 309 -10.98 -1.72 -11.38
CA ALA A 309 -10.19 -2.82 -11.93
C ALA A 309 -10.73 -3.32 -13.27
N VAL A 310 -12.05 -3.37 -13.44
CA VAL A 310 -12.68 -3.75 -14.73
C VAL A 310 -12.45 -2.67 -15.77
N ARG A 311 -12.60 -1.40 -15.41
CA ARG A 311 -12.33 -0.26 -16.29
C ARG A 311 -10.89 -0.27 -16.79
N TRP A 312 -9.94 -0.42 -15.87
CA TRP A 312 -8.52 -0.54 -16.17
C TRP A 312 -8.20 -1.76 -17.04
N ALA A 313 -8.71 -2.95 -16.70
CA ALA A 313 -8.43 -4.17 -17.47
C ALA A 313 -8.98 -4.11 -18.91
N ALA A 314 -10.06 -3.38 -19.10
CA ALA A 314 -10.61 -3.11 -20.44
C ALA A 314 -9.75 -2.11 -21.22
N SER A 315 -9.30 -1.01 -20.60
CA SER A 315 -8.44 -0.01 -21.24
C SER A 315 -7.10 -0.60 -21.65
N GLU A 316 -6.49 -1.44 -20.79
CA GLU A 316 -5.26 -2.16 -21.10
C GLU A 316 -5.45 -3.35 -22.05
N GLY A 317 -6.71 -3.67 -22.38
CA GLY A 317 -7.04 -4.81 -23.23
C GLY A 317 -6.64 -6.16 -22.65
N ILE A 318 -6.58 -6.27 -21.30
CA ILE A 318 -6.30 -7.51 -20.57
C ILE A 318 -7.49 -8.43 -20.62
N ALA A 319 -8.68 -7.87 -20.33
CA ALA A 319 -9.92 -8.61 -20.30
C ALA A 319 -11.01 -7.87 -21.06
N ASN A 320 -11.48 -8.47 -22.13
CA ASN A 320 -12.60 -7.97 -22.92
C ASN A 320 -13.90 -8.61 -22.46
N GLY A 321 -14.99 -7.88 -22.59
CA GLY A 321 -16.33 -8.44 -22.44
C GLY A 321 -16.85 -9.09 -23.72
N ALA A 322 -18.08 -9.56 -23.66
CA ALA A 322 -18.85 -10.01 -24.82
C ALA A 322 -20.22 -9.34 -24.78
N ASP A 323 -20.73 -8.94 -25.95
CA ASP A 323 -22.07 -8.35 -26.12
C ASP A 323 -22.33 -7.15 -25.15
N GLY A 324 -21.29 -6.31 -24.89
CA GLY A 324 -21.38 -5.17 -24.00
C GLY A 324 -21.48 -5.52 -22.51
N LYS A 325 -21.11 -6.74 -22.12
CA LYS A 325 -21.07 -7.22 -20.74
C LYS A 325 -19.69 -7.74 -20.39
N PHE A 326 -19.26 -7.48 -19.16
CA PHE A 326 -18.01 -8.01 -18.58
C PHE A 326 -18.20 -9.38 -17.94
N SER A 327 -19.36 -9.64 -17.38
CA SER A 327 -19.70 -10.83 -16.58
C SER A 327 -18.80 -10.96 -15.32
N PRO A 328 -18.80 -9.99 -14.40
CA PRO A 328 -17.83 -9.91 -13.28
C PRO A 328 -17.87 -11.12 -12.37
N ASN A 329 -19.05 -11.72 -12.17
CA ASN A 329 -19.25 -12.86 -11.27
C ASN A 329 -19.09 -14.23 -11.98
N ALA A 330 -18.84 -14.25 -13.29
CA ALA A 330 -18.57 -15.50 -13.98
C ALA A 330 -17.21 -16.06 -13.56
N PHE A 331 -17.15 -17.37 -13.35
CA PHE A 331 -15.89 -18.06 -13.09
C PHE A 331 -15.00 -18.07 -14.32
N VAL A 332 -13.70 -17.95 -14.11
CA VAL A 332 -12.70 -17.94 -15.19
C VAL A 332 -12.26 -19.35 -15.50
N SER A 333 -12.24 -19.70 -16.79
CA SER A 333 -11.62 -20.96 -17.22
C SER A 333 -10.09 -20.86 -17.17
N ARG A 334 -9.41 -21.99 -17.06
CA ARG A 334 -7.95 -22.03 -17.06
C ARG A 334 -7.32 -21.41 -18.31
N GLN A 335 -7.91 -21.62 -19.48
CA GLN A 335 -7.43 -21.00 -20.72
C GLN A 335 -7.68 -19.50 -20.75
N ASP A 336 -8.81 -18.99 -20.22
CA ASP A 336 -9.05 -17.55 -20.11
C ASP A 336 -8.12 -16.89 -19.13
N LEU A 337 -7.86 -17.54 -17.99
CA LEU A 337 -6.86 -17.07 -17.03
C LEU A 337 -5.48 -16.95 -17.70
N ALA A 338 -5.04 -17.96 -18.46
CA ALA A 338 -3.78 -17.90 -19.20
C ALA A 338 -3.72 -16.69 -20.14
N VAL A 339 -4.79 -16.43 -20.87
CA VAL A 339 -4.87 -15.25 -21.76
C VAL A 339 -4.75 -13.94 -21.01
N MET A 340 -5.48 -13.80 -19.88
CA MET A 340 -5.45 -12.58 -19.07
C MET A 340 -4.05 -12.32 -18.52
N LEU A 341 -3.38 -13.35 -18.01
CA LEU A 341 -2.04 -13.24 -17.43
C LEU A 341 -0.97 -12.90 -18.49
N VAL A 342 -1.01 -13.53 -19.67
CA VAL A 342 -0.06 -13.22 -20.75
C VAL A 342 -0.27 -11.81 -21.27
N ARG A 343 -1.52 -11.36 -21.42
CA ARG A 343 -1.81 -9.97 -21.81
C ARG A 343 -1.32 -8.97 -20.78
N TYR A 344 -1.50 -9.26 -19.49
CA TYR A 344 -0.95 -8.44 -18.40
C TYR A 344 0.57 -8.35 -18.53
N GLN A 345 1.27 -9.48 -18.66
CA GLN A 345 2.72 -9.53 -18.80
C GLN A 345 3.23 -8.73 -20.00
N GLN A 346 2.56 -8.83 -21.15
CA GLN A 346 2.97 -8.19 -22.38
C GLN A 346 2.65 -6.69 -22.44
N LYS A 347 1.50 -6.28 -21.89
CA LYS A 347 0.99 -4.93 -22.07
C LYS A 347 1.24 -4.00 -20.91
N VAL A 348 1.27 -4.54 -19.70
CA VAL A 348 1.46 -3.75 -18.47
C VAL A 348 2.89 -3.87 -17.97
N VAL A 349 3.39 -5.09 -17.79
CA VAL A 349 4.78 -5.30 -17.35
C VAL A 349 5.79 -5.00 -18.47
N GLY A 350 5.39 -5.21 -19.73
CA GLY A 350 6.26 -4.93 -20.90
C GLY A 350 7.42 -5.91 -21.08
N ALA A 351 7.49 -6.97 -20.28
CA ALA A 351 8.57 -7.94 -20.32
C ALA A 351 8.15 -9.26 -20.98
N ALA A 352 9.03 -9.84 -21.77
CA ALA A 352 8.82 -11.18 -22.33
C ALA A 352 8.91 -12.25 -21.23
N LEU A 353 8.06 -13.26 -21.32
CA LEU A 353 8.17 -14.44 -20.47
C LEU A 353 9.45 -15.22 -20.80
N PRO A 354 10.20 -15.74 -19.81
CA PRO A 354 11.41 -16.51 -20.06
C PRO A 354 11.09 -17.85 -20.72
N GLU A 355 11.98 -18.32 -21.58
CA GLU A 355 11.92 -19.69 -22.12
C GLU A 355 12.80 -20.62 -21.28
N THR A 356 12.26 -21.15 -20.18
CA THR A 356 13.01 -21.94 -19.20
C THR A 356 12.66 -23.42 -19.22
N ALA A 357 11.61 -23.80 -19.94
CA ALA A 357 11.12 -25.17 -20.00
C ALA A 357 10.83 -25.64 -21.43
N GLU A 358 10.86 -26.95 -21.64
CA GLU A 358 10.26 -27.54 -22.82
C GLU A 358 8.73 -27.50 -22.72
N ALA A 359 8.08 -27.32 -23.87
CA ALA A 359 6.62 -27.25 -23.93
C ALA A 359 6.06 -28.36 -24.86
N PRO A 360 6.12 -29.65 -24.45
CA PRO A 360 5.47 -30.72 -25.18
C PRO A 360 3.97 -30.50 -25.22
N ALA A 361 3.32 -30.87 -26.33
CA ALA A 361 1.88 -30.70 -26.45
C ALA A 361 1.14 -31.46 -25.34
N PHE A 362 0.18 -30.80 -24.70
CA PHE A 362 -0.71 -31.46 -23.74
C PHE A 362 -1.58 -32.53 -24.43
N ALA A 363 -1.94 -33.57 -23.71
CA ALA A 363 -2.79 -34.65 -24.21
C ALA A 363 -4.19 -34.15 -24.67
N ASP A 364 -4.61 -32.99 -24.21
CA ASP A 364 -5.86 -32.31 -24.53
C ASP A 364 -5.61 -30.98 -25.28
N ASN A 365 -4.50 -30.87 -25.98
CA ASN A 365 -4.12 -29.65 -26.71
C ASN A 365 -5.15 -29.27 -27.79
N ASP A 366 -5.85 -30.26 -28.35
CA ASP A 366 -6.96 -30.08 -29.31
C ASP A 366 -8.19 -29.41 -28.70
N LYS A 367 -8.30 -29.37 -27.37
CA LYS A 367 -9.39 -28.71 -26.63
C LYS A 367 -9.10 -27.28 -26.25
N ILE A 368 -7.86 -26.84 -26.41
CA ILE A 368 -7.48 -25.44 -26.16
C ILE A 368 -8.05 -24.58 -27.29
N ALA A 369 -8.85 -23.59 -26.94
CA ALA A 369 -9.42 -22.69 -27.92
C ALA A 369 -8.31 -21.92 -28.66
N SER A 370 -8.48 -21.68 -29.94
CA SER A 370 -7.47 -21.06 -30.81
C SER A 370 -6.96 -19.71 -30.28
N TYR A 371 -7.84 -18.91 -29.66
CA TYR A 371 -7.45 -17.63 -29.06
C TYR A 371 -6.54 -17.76 -27.82
N ALA A 372 -6.53 -18.93 -27.17
CA ALA A 372 -5.76 -19.17 -25.94
C ALA A 372 -4.48 -20.00 -26.20
N ALA A 373 -4.34 -20.61 -27.37
CA ALA A 373 -3.27 -21.55 -27.68
C ALA A 373 -1.88 -20.93 -27.47
N GLU A 374 -1.66 -19.71 -27.96
CA GLU A 374 -0.39 -19.00 -27.79
C GLU A 374 -0.10 -18.68 -26.31
N ALA A 375 -1.09 -18.20 -25.56
CA ALA A 375 -0.93 -17.87 -24.16
C ALA A 375 -0.58 -19.10 -23.31
N VAL A 376 -1.25 -20.23 -23.55
CA VAL A 376 -0.96 -21.47 -22.86
C VAL A 376 0.46 -21.96 -23.19
N TYR A 377 0.86 -21.91 -24.46
CA TYR A 377 2.21 -22.26 -24.88
C TYR A 377 3.29 -21.38 -24.22
N LEU A 378 3.11 -20.07 -24.21
CA LEU A 378 4.06 -19.13 -23.58
C LEU A 378 4.22 -19.39 -22.07
N LEU A 379 3.13 -19.62 -21.35
CA LEU A 379 3.18 -19.94 -19.93
C LEU A 379 3.81 -21.33 -19.67
N GLN A 380 3.63 -22.28 -20.57
CA GLN A 380 4.30 -23.57 -20.49
C GLN A 380 5.79 -23.45 -20.72
N LYS A 381 6.21 -22.70 -21.73
CA LYS A 381 7.61 -22.38 -22.02
C LYS A 381 8.32 -21.68 -20.87
N ALA A 382 7.57 -20.80 -20.16
CA ALA A 382 8.08 -20.14 -18.96
C ALA A 382 8.12 -21.03 -17.72
N GLY A 383 7.67 -22.30 -17.81
CA GLY A 383 7.59 -23.21 -16.67
C GLY A 383 6.48 -22.89 -15.67
N ILE A 384 5.62 -21.91 -15.99
CA ILE A 384 4.54 -21.46 -15.11
C ILE A 384 3.39 -22.49 -15.09
N VAL A 385 3.12 -23.11 -16.22
CA VAL A 385 2.07 -24.11 -16.41
C VAL A 385 2.71 -25.44 -16.85
N ALA A 386 2.57 -26.47 -16.04
CA ALA A 386 3.00 -27.81 -16.36
C ALA A 386 1.85 -28.80 -16.63
N GLY A 387 0.61 -28.37 -16.38
CA GLY A 387 -0.55 -29.25 -16.44
C GLY A 387 -0.64 -30.25 -15.29
N SER A 388 -1.58 -31.18 -15.38
CA SER A 388 -1.75 -32.29 -14.47
C SER A 388 -1.99 -33.56 -15.31
N GLU A 389 -1.25 -34.63 -15.01
CA GLU A 389 -1.32 -35.88 -15.78
C GLU A 389 -1.18 -35.68 -17.29
N GLY A 390 -0.30 -34.75 -17.70
CA GLY A 390 -0.07 -34.40 -19.09
C GLY A 390 -1.20 -33.63 -19.77
N ARG A 391 -2.18 -33.10 -19.01
CA ARG A 391 -3.32 -32.34 -19.53
C ARG A 391 -3.31 -30.92 -19.00
N PHE A 392 -3.73 -29.97 -19.82
CA PHE A 392 -3.92 -28.57 -19.42
C PHE A 392 -5.30 -28.32 -18.77
N ASN A 393 -6.32 -29.06 -19.20
CA ASN A 393 -7.73 -28.88 -18.80
C ASN A 393 -8.26 -27.46 -19.08
N PRO A 394 -8.30 -27.02 -20.36
CA PRO A 394 -8.51 -25.63 -20.75
C PRO A 394 -9.84 -25.04 -20.28
N THR A 395 -10.91 -25.82 -20.29
CA THR A 395 -12.27 -25.36 -19.93
C THR A 395 -12.61 -25.55 -18.45
N ALA A 396 -11.74 -26.20 -17.69
CA ALA A 396 -11.92 -26.32 -16.23
C ALA A 396 -11.85 -24.93 -15.58
N THR A 397 -12.64 -24.73 -14.54
CA THR A 397 -12.61 -23.49 -13.76
C THR A 397 -11.29 -23.36 -13.02
N ALA A 398 -10.64 -22.22 -13.11
CA ALA A 398 -9.42 -21.92 -12.37
C ALA A 398 -9.72 -21.69 -10.89
N SER A 399 -8.86 -22.24 -10.02
CA SER A 399 -8.95 -22.01 -8.59
C SER A 399 -8.10 -20.80 -8.15
N ARG A 400 -8.39 -20.27 -6.95
CA ARG A 400 -7.61 -19.17 -6.35
C ARG A 400 -6.14 -19.55 -6.12
N GLY A 401 -5.86 -20.81 -5.73
CA GLY A 401 -4.49 -21.34 -5.60
C GLY A 401 -3.76 -21.43 -6.94
N GLU A 402 -4.45 -21.81 -8.01
CA GLU A 402 -3.88 -21.80 -9.36
C GLU A 402 -3.57 -20.39 -9.86
N LEU A 403 -4.46 -19.43 -9.59
CA LEU A 403 -4.19 -18.01 -9.86
C LEU A 403 -2.89 -17.57 -9.17
N CYS A 404 -2.74 -17.81 -7.86
CA CYS A 404 -1.54 -17.45 -7.13
C CYS A 404 -0.29 -18.10 -7.71
N LYS A 405 -0.34 -19.41 -8.04
CA LYS A 405 0.78 -20.12 -8.66
C LYS A 405 1.17 -19.52 -10.00
N MET A 406 0.21 -19.21 -10.86
CA MET A 406 0.50 -18.65 -12.16
C MET A 406 1.03 -17.22 -12.06
N LEU A 407 0.52 -16.41 -11.14
CA LEU A 407 1.01 -15.05 -10.86
C LEU A 407 2.46 -15.04 -10.35
N SER A 408 2.80 -15.95 -9.42
CA SER A 408 4.16 -16.01 -8.86
C SER A 408 5.24 -16.38 -9.89
N GLY A 409 4.85 -16.96 -11.01
CA GLY A 409 5.74 -17.28 -12.11
C GLY A 409 5.87 -16.17 -13.16
N LEU A 410 5.03 -15.12 -13.09
CA LEU A 410 5.17 -13.97 -13.98
C LEU A 410 6.40 -13.15 -13.59
N VAL A 411 7.05 -12.53 -14.57
CA VAL A 411 8.11 -11.57 -14.31
C VAL A 411 7.43 -10.33 -13.73
N VAL A 412 7.58 -10.14 -12.44
CA VAL A 412 7.22 -8.87 -11.81
C VAL A 412 8.47 -8.00 -11.96
N SER A 413 8.37 -6.82 -12.56
CA SER A 413 9.45 -5.85 -12.53
C SER A 413 9.75 -5.53 -11.05
N GLU A 414 10.96 -5.85 -10.61
CA GLU A 414 11.49 -5.45 -9.30
C GLU A 414 11.55 -3.95 -9.21
#